data_fdefad4ffc3abd15eebec53fa80100d2
#
_entry.id   fdefad4ffc3abd15eebec53fa80100d2
#
_cell.length_a   1.000
_cell.length_b   1.000
_cell.length_c   1.000
_cell.angle_alpha   90.00
_cell.angle_beta   90.00
_cell.angle_gamma   90.00
#
_symmetry.space_group_name_H-M   'P 1'
#
loop_
_entity.id
_entity.type
_entity.pdbx_description
1 polymer ?
#
loop_
_entity_poly.entity_id
_entity_poly.type
_entity_poly.pdbx_seq_one_letter_code
_entity_poly.pdbx_strand_id
1 'polypeptide(L)'
;MKVKKMAAAALVLSSVMALGAVGYAAPAADSVKDIKNNGITFYGGANLVEIPLKDIKSPNKNPFGLVYQGAITKNENGKVNIHPVRYTLNGNTIAANIYTPAGYDKTSGKKYPAIVVAHPNGGVKEQVAGLYAQKLAEEGYITITADASFQGASGGTPHMLDNPAFRTEDIHGMVDVIASYPGVDDSRIGALGICGGGGYTLKATQTDKRVKAVATLSM
;
A
#
# COMPACT_ATOMS: atom_id res chain seq x y z
N MET A 1 -9.57 -25.78 11.29
CA MET A 1 -9.43 -25.42 9.86
C MET A 1 -8.58 -24.16 9.59
N LYS A 2 -8.22 -23.35 10.61
CA LYS A 2 -7.40 -22.12 10.45
C LYS A 2 -5.87 -22.37 10.35
N VAL A 3 -5.36 -23.49 10.84
CA VAL A 3 -3.92 -23.78 10.87
C VAL A 3 -3.34 -24.24 9.52
N LYS A 4 -4.17 -24.83 8.64
CA LYS A 4 -3.70 -25.32 7.32
C LYS A 4 -3.46 -24.22 6.28
N LYS A 5 -4.10 -23.06 6.42
CA LYS A 5 -3.90 -21.93 5.46
C LYS A 5 -2.60 -21.16 5.70
N MET A 6 -2.05 -21.16 6.91
CA MET A 6 -0.77 -20.51 7.21
C MET A 6 0.46 -21.33 6.74
N ALA A 7 0.33 -22.64 6.62
CA ALA A 7 1.44 -23.50 6.21
C ALA A 7 1.77 -23.39 4.71
N ALA A 8 0.80 -23.07 3.87
CA ALA A 8 1.03 -22.93 2.43
C ALA A 8 1.78 -21.65 2.06
N ALA A 9 1.64 -20.58 2.85
CA ALA A 9 2.39 -19.33 2.65
C ALA A 9 3.85 -19.45 3.11
N ALA A 10 4.14 -20.33 4.07
CA ALA A 10 5.49 -20.50 4.62
C ALA A 10 6.43 -21.32 3.73
N LEU A 11 5.91 -22.16 2.84
CA LEU A 11 6.74 -23.07 2.03
C LEU A 11 7.40 -22.42 0.82
N VAL A 12 6.95 -21.25 0.39
CA VAL A 12 7.58 -20.50 -0.72
C VAL A 12 8.69 -19.57 -0.22
N LEU A 13 8.79 -19.35 1.10
CA LEU A 13 9.75 -18.41 1.70
C LEU A 13 11.16 -18.99 1.98
N SER A 14 11.41 -20.29 1.84
CA SER A 14 12.66 -20.89 2.31
C SER A 14 13.80 -20.94 1.29
N SER A 15 13.64 -20.47 0.05
CA SER A 15 14.64 -20.63 -1.01
C SER A 15 15.35 -19.36 -1.50
N VAL A 16 15.12 -18.17 -0.90
CA VAL A 16 15.74 -16.92 -1.39
C VAL A 16 16.44 -16.13 -0.27
N MET A 17 17.12 -16.79 0.65
CA MET A 17 17.98 -16.10 1.61
C MET A 17 19.45 -16.42 1.40
N ALA A 18 20.10 -15.78 0.45
CA ALA A 18 21.54 -15.50 0.48
C ALA A 18 21.94 -14.51 -0.63
N LEU A 19 22.00 -13.22 -0.34
CA LEU A 19 22.94 -12.29 -0.97
C LEU A 19 22.96 -10.95 -0.22
N GLY A 20 24.13 -10.58 0.18
CA GLY A 20 24.64 -9.50 0.99
C GLY A 20 23.86 -8.19 1.10
N ALA A 21 23.61 -7.78 2.33
CA ALA A 21 23.06 -6.48 2.69
C ALA A 21 24.17 -5.41 2.75
N VAL A 22 23.99 -4.35 1.99
CA VAL A 22 24.63 -3.05 2.26
C VAL A 22 23.55 -2.21 2.95
N GLY A 23 23.77 -1.91 4.23
CA GLY A 23 22.79 -1.23 5.05
C GLY A 23 22.70 0.27 4.73
N TYR A 24 21.50 0.73 4.45
CA TYR A 24 21.10 2.10 4.72
C TYR A 24 20.31 2.09 6.03
N ALA A 25 20.84 2.77 7.05
CA ALA A 25 20.09 3.00 8.27
C ALA A 25 18.96 4.00 7.94
N ALA A 26 17.73 3.56 8.07
CA ALA A 26 16.61 4.50 8.12
C ALA A 26 16.83 5.45 9.33
N PRO A 27 16.56 6.75 9.20
CA PRO A 27 16.59 7.64 10.35
C PRO A 27 15.62 7.11 11.40
N ALA A 28 16.06 7.17 12.68
CA ALA A 28 15.24 6.77 13.81
C ALA A 28 13.91 7.55 13.73
N ALA A 29 12.82 6.80 13.88
CA ALA A 29 11.48 7.40 13.94
C ALA A 29 11.41 8.27 15.20
N ASP A 30 11.70 9.54 15.07
CA ASP A 30 11.30 10.53 16.06
C ASP A 30 9.76 10.49 16.11
N SER A 31 9.23 10.33 17.30
CA SER A 31 7.81 10.35 17.58
C SER A 31 7.21 11.65 17.03
N VAL A 32 6.63 11.60 15.85
CA VAL A 32 5.92 12.74 15.28
C VAL A 32 4.64 12.92 16.09
N LYS A 33 4.63 13.98 16.92
CA LYS A 33 3.44 14.44 17.61
C LYS A 33 2.39 14.77 16.56
N ASP A 34 1.14 14.32 16.78
CA ASP A 34 -0.04 14.67 15.96
C ASP A 34 -0.10 16.19 15.76
N ILE A 35 0.40 16.65 14.63
CA ILE A 35 0.23 18.04 14.23
C ILE A 35 -1.08 18.09 13.44
N LYS A 36 -2.16 18.42 14.12
CA LYS A 36 -3.42 18.78 13.50
C LYS A 36 -3.23 20.12 12.76
N ASN A 37 -2.94 20.07 11.50
CA ASN A 37 -2.91 21.25 10.65
C ASN A 37 -3.80 20.98 9.42
N ASN A 38 -4.96 21.60 9.34
CA ASN A 38 -5.88 21.61 8.21
C ASN A 38 -6.31 20.21 7.68
N GLY A 39 -6.57 19.27 8.57
CA GLY A 39 -6.99 17.90 8.17
C GLY A 39 -5.84 17.00 7.70
N ILE A 40 -4.61 17.44 7.79
CA ILE A 40 -3.43 16.63 7.49
C ILE A 40 -3.09 15.79 8.71
N THR A 41 -3.03 14.49 8.54
CA THR A 41 -2.56 13.55 9.57
C THR A 41 -1.19 13.02 9.15
N PHE A 42 -0.20 13.12 10.03
CA PHE A 42 1.15 12.63 9.77
C PHE A 42 1.28 11.22 10.35
N TYR A 43 1.70 10.28 9.52
CA TYR A 43 2.04 8.93 9.93
C TYR A 43 3.47 8.63 9.49
N GLY A 44 4.36 8.31 10.44
CA GLY A 44 5.72 7.86 10.15
C GLY A 44 6.57 8.76 9.26
N GLY A 45 6.40 10.08 9.36
CA GLY A 45 7.12 11.04 8.51
C GLY A 45 6.51 11.27 7.12
N ALA A 46 5.50 10.49 6.73
CA ALA A 46 4.72 10.75 5.53
C ALA A 46 3.55 11.68 5.84
N ASN A 47 3.39 12.73 5.05
CA ASN A 47 2.23 13.62 5.12
C ASN A 47 1.04 12.91 4.48
N LEU A 48 0.26 12.17 5.27
CA LEU A 48 -0.90 11.46 4.79
C LEU A 48 -2.16 12.32 4.95
N VAL A 49 -2.85 12.56 3.86
CA VAL A 49 -4.10 13.32 3.82
C VAL A 49 -5.21 12.37 3.34
N GLU A 50 -6.25 12.20 4.16
CA GLU A 50 -7.47 11.54 3.71
C GLU A 50 -8.24 12.46 2.77
N ILE A 51 -8.72 11.91 1.63
CA ILE A 51 -9.47 12.67 0.63
C ILE A 51 -10.95 12.46 0.89
N PRO A 52 -11.72 13.52 1.13
CA PRO A 52 -13.17 13.41 1.24
C PRO A 52 -13.78 12.83 -0.05
N LEU A 53 -14.75 11.92 0.08
CA LEU A 53 -15.39 11.26 -1.08
C LEU A 53 -15.94 12.24 -2.11
N LYS A 54 -16.45 13.39 -1.66
CA LYS A 54 -16.96 14.46 -2.55
C LYS A 54 -15.90 15.06 -3.48
N ASP A 55 -14.61 14.91 -3.11
CA ASP A 55 -13.49 15.48 -3.86
C ASP A 55 -12.84 14.45 -4.81
N ILE A 56 -13.34 13.19 -4.80
CA ILE A 56 -12.89 12.15 -5.72
C ILE A 56 -13.60 12.33 -7.05
N LYS A 57 -12.82 12.62 -8.10
CA LYS A 57 -13.31 12.64 -9.47
C LYS A 57 -13.31 11.23 -10.03
N SER A 58 -14.47 10.58 -10.03
CA SER A 58 -14.61 9.25 -10.60
C SER A 58 -15.04 9.33 -12.06
N PRO A 59 -14.35 8.64 -12.98
CA PRO A 59 -14.76 8.56 -14.39
C PRO A 59 -15.94 7.59 -14.61
N ASN A 60 -16.37 6.88 -13.58
CA ASN A 60 -17.44 5.89 -13.63
C ASN A 60 -18.43 6.09 -12.46
N LYS A 61 -19.40 5.17 -12.33
CA LYS A 61 -20.42 5.25 -11.27
C LYS A 61 -19.93 4.83 -9.88
N ASN A 62 -18.72 4.25 -9.75
CA ASN A 62 -18.17 3.89 -8.46
C ASN A 62 -17.64 5.14 -7.74
N PRO A 63 -18.07 5.45 -6.51
CA PRO A 63 -17.65 6.66 -5.80
C PRO A 63 -16.14 6.76 -5.55
N PHE A 64 -15.44 5.63 -5.51
CA PHE A 64 -13.99 5.56 -5.32
C PHE A 64 -13.21 5.41 -6.64
N GLY A 65 -13.91 5.43 -7.79
CA GLY A 65 -13.29 5.25 -9.10
C GLY A 65 -12.93 3.81 -9.47
N LEU A 66 -13.23 2.83 -8.61
CA LEU A 66 -12.85 1.42 -8.82
C LEU A 66 -13.56 0.82 -10.04
N VAL A 67 -12.83 0.00 -10.82
CA VAL A 67 -13.30 -0.51 -12.12
C VAL A 67 -13.35 -2.05 -12.20
N TYR A 68 -13.30 -2.75 -11.09
CA TYR A 68 -13.37 -4.21 -11.04
C TYR A 68 -14.69 -4.71 -10.45
N GLN A 69 -15.06 -5.94 -10.79
CA GLN A 69 -16.27 -6.57 -10.29
C GLN A 69 -16.17 -6.81 -8.77
N GLY A 70 -17.23 -6.50 -8.04
CA GLY A 70 -17.28 -6.62 -6.58
C GLY A 70 -16.52 -5.52 -5.84
N ALA A 71 -16.20 -4.41 -6.53
CA ALA A 71 -15.57 -3.25 -5.92
C ALA A 71 -16.47 -2.61 -4.84
N ILE A 72 -15.85 -2.13 -3.77
CA ILE A 72 -16.51 -1.37 -2.71
C ILE A 72 -17.16 -0.12 -3.32
N THR A 73 -18.41 0.15 -2.96
CA THR A 73 -19.16 1.36 -3.40
C THR A 73 -19.47 2.31 -2.25
N LYS A 74 -19.27 1.87 -1.02
CA LYS A 74 -19.45 2.68 0.20
C LYS A 74 -18.67 2.07 1.36
N ASN A 75 -18.30 2.90 2.31
CA ASN A 75 -17.77 2.45 3.59
C ASN A 75 -18.91 2.13 4.55
N GLU A 76 -18.81 1.01 5.24
CA GLU A 76 -19.81 0.54 6.20
C GLU A 76 -19.12 -0.01 7.45
N ASN A 77 -19.72 0.26 8.62
CA ASN A 77 -19.22 -0.31 9.87
C ASN A 77 -19.25 -1.85 9.82
N GLY A 78 -18.18 -2.50 10.28
CA GLY A 78 -18.05 -3.95 10.29
C GLY A 78 -17.74 -4.60 8.94
N LYS A 79 -17.54 -3.80 7.90
CA LYS A 79 -17.12 -4.24 6.55
C LYS A 79 -15.69 -3.84 6.25
N VAL A 80 -15.15 -4.37 5.14
CA VAL A 80 -13.93 -3.82 4.55
C VAL A 80 -14.20 -2.41 4.08
N ASN A 81 -13.35 -1.47 4.47
CA ASN A 81 -13.48 -0.07 4.12
C ASN A 81 -12.28 0.41 3.31
N ILE A 82 -12.51 1.42 2.48
CA ILE A 82 -11.48 2.05 1.67
C ILE A 82 -11.28 3.50 2.11
N HIS A 83 -10.02 3.91 2.22
CA HIS A 83 -9.60 5.25 2.62
C HIS A 83 -8.70 5.82 1.52
N PRO A 84 -9.24 6.64 0.61
CA PRO A 84 -8.43 7.36 -0.36
C PRO A 84 -7.54 8.38 0.35
N VAL A 85 -6.26 8.36 0.01
CA VAL A 85 -5.24 9.19 0.70
C VAL A 85 -4.27 9.80 -0.32
N ARG A 86 -3.57 10.84 0.11
CA ARG A 86 -2.41 11.40 -0.60
C ARG A 86 -1.25 11.55 0.36
N TYR A 87 -0.04 11.39 -0.15
CA TYR A 87 1.20 11.67 0.56
C TYR A 87 2.25 12.24 -0.40
N THR A 88 3.30 12.83 0.14
CA THR A 88 4.40 13.37 -0.68
C THR A 88 5.57 12.39 -0.68
N LEU A 89 6.10 12.10 -1.86
CA LEU A 89 7.28 11.27 -2.06
C LEU A 89 8.17 11.91 -3.14
N ASN A 90 9.42 12.18 -2.81
CA ASN A 90 10.41 12.76 -3.73
C ASN A 90 9.87 14.01 -4.48
N GLY A 91 9.13 14.87 -3.80
CA GLY A 91 8.52 16.08 -4.35
C GLY A 91 7.23 15.85 -5.15
N ASN A 92 6.83 14.62 -5.39
CA ASN A 92 5.57 14.29 -6.05
C ASN A 92 4.46 14.04 -5.03
N THR A 93 3.24 14.45 -5.35
CA THR A 93 2.05 14.03 -4.61
C THR A 93 1.63 12.65 -5.11
N ILE A 94 1.59 11.67 -4.24
CA ILE A 94 1.18 10.30 -4.54
C ILE A 94 -0.27 10.08 -4.11
N ALA A 95 -1.09 9.57 -5.01
CA ALA A 95 -2.47 9.19 -4.74
C ALA A 95 -2.55 7.70 -4.44
N ALA A 96 -3.16 7.33 -3.32
CA ALA A 96 -3.27 5.95 -2.87
C ALA A 96 -4.63 5.63 -2.27
N ASN A 97 -4.93 4.34 -2.18
CA ASN A 97 -6.06 3.80 -1.43
C ASN A 97 -5.54 2.86 -0.34
N ILE A 98 -5.95 3.09 0.90
CA ILE A 98 -5.75 2.16 1.99
C ILE A 98 -7.04 1.39 2.21
N TYR A 99 -6.96 0.07 2.38
CA TYR A 99 -8.10 -0.77 2.71
C TYR A 99 -7.92 -1.33 4.12
N THR A 100 -8.97 -1.25 4.92
CA THR A 100 -8.99 -1.79 6.28
C THR A 100 -9.94 -2.98 6.37
N PRO A 101 -9.58 -4.04 7.11
CA PRO A 101 -10.40 -5.25 7.20
C PRO A 101 -11.72 -5.00 7.94
N ALA A 102 -12.66 -5.92 7.80
CA ALA A 102 -13.90 -5.90 8.55
C ALA A 102 -13.64 -5.83 10.06
N GLY A 103 -14.37 -4.96 10.75
CA GLY A 103 -14.21 -4.74 12.19
C GLY A 103 -12.91 -4.00 12.59
N TYR A 104 -12.25 -3.35 11.65
CA TYR A 104 -11.13 -2.47 11.97
C TYR A 104 -11.60 -1.28 12.82
N ASP A 105 -10.90 -1.07 13.93
CA ASP A 105 -11.04 0.10 14.80
C ASP A 105 -9.65 0.58 15.20
N LYS A 106 -9.31 1.80 14.78
CA LYS A 106 -8.01 2.42 15.06
C LYS A 106 -7.73 2.64 16.55
N THR A 107 -8.79 2.62 17.39
CA THR A 107 -8.68 2.85 18.82
C THR A 107 -8.61 1.57 19.64
N SER A 108 -8.87 0.41 19.04
CA SER A 108 -8.98 -0.88 19.74
C SER A 108 -7.65 -1.46 20.25
N GLY A 109 -6.51 -0.89 19.82
CA GLY A 109 -5.19 -1.46 20.10
C GLY A 109 -4.87 -2.75 19.31
N LYS A 110 -5.82 -3.30 18.57
CA LYS A 110 -5.63 -4.51 17.75
C LYS A 110 -4.65 -4.25 16.63
N LYS A 111 -3.73 -5.19 16.40
CA LYS A 111 -2.70 -5.12 15.37
C LYS A 111 -2.99 -6.09 14.23
N TYR A 112 -2.83 -5.59 13.01
CA TYR A 112 -3.08 -6.32 11.76
C TYR A 112 -1.80 -6.40 10.93
N PRO A 113 -1.52 -7.52 10.25
CA PRO A 113 -0.47 -7.55 9.24
C PRO A 113 -0.86 -6.64 8.07
N ALA A 114 0.13 -6.13 7.36
CA ALA A 114 -0.11 -5.23 6.23
C ALA A 114 0.54 -5.71 4.94
N ILE A 115 -0.03 -5.31 3.79
CA ILE A 115 0.50 -5.62 2.47
C ILE A 115 0.45 -4.38 1.58
N VAL A 116 1.58 -4.03 0.97
CA VAL A 116 1.65 -3.05 -0.11
C VAL A 116 1.41 -3.76 -1.44
N VAL A 117 0.61 -3.16 -2.33
CA VAL A 117 0.24 -3.76 -3.62
C VAL A 117 0.63 -2.83 -4.77
N ALA A 118 1.60 -3.26 -5.58
CA ALA A 118 2.12 -2.50 -6.71
C ALA A 118 1.41 -2.91 -8.02
N HIS A 119 0.91 -1.92 -8.76
CA HIS A 119 0.18 -2.11 -10.01
C HIS A 119 1.09 -2.44 -11.20
N PRO A 120 0.54 -3.05 -12.30
CA PRO A 120 1.23 -3.27 -13.56
C PRO A 120 1.75 -1.97 -14.19
N ASN A 121 2.68 -2.08 -15.16
CA ASN A 121 3.06 -0.93 -15.97
C ASN A 121 1.84 -0.36 -16.68
N GLY A 122 1.68 0.97 -16.64
CA GLY A 122 0.52 1.66 -17.20
C GLY A 122 -0.80 1.39 -16.46
N GLY A 123 -0.78 0.67 -15.33
CA GLY A 123 -1.93 0.47 -14.46
C GLY A 123 -2.14 1.62 -13.47
N VAL A 124 -3.25 1.56 -12.75
CA VAL A 124 -3.60 2.50 -11.67
C VAL A 124 -4.22 1.75 -10.49
N LYS A 125 -4.22 2.38 -9.32
CA LYS A 125 -4.74 1.82 -8.06
C LYS A 125 -6.21 1.39 -8.09
N GLU A 126 -7.01 1.95 -9.01
CA GLU A 126 -8.43 1.62 -9.17
C GLU A 126 -8.69 0.34 -9.94
N GLN A 127 -7.65 -0.27 -10.52
CA GLN A 127 -7.72 -1.46 -11.37
C GLN A 127 -7.34 -2.73 -10.59
N VAL A 128 -6.56 -3.61 -11.22
CA VAL A 128 -6.19 -4.93 -10.67
C VAL A 128 -5.48 -4.83 -9.32
N ALA A 129 -4.66 -3.81 -9.08
CA ALA A 129 -4.01 -3.64 -7.78
C ALA A 129 -5.02 -3.34 -6.66
N GLY A 130 -6.04 -2.53 -6.95
CA GLY A 130 -7.16 -2.29 -6.03
C GLY A 130 -7.97 -3.56 -5.75
N LEU A 131 -8.22 -4.38 -6.77
CA LEU A 131 -8.88 -5.67 -6.59
C LEU A 131 -8.13 -6.56 -5.59
N TYR A 132 -6.82 -6.74 -5.78
CA TYR A 132 -6.03 -7.56 -4.86
C TYR A 132 -5.91 -6.92 -3.47
N ALA A 133 -5.76 -5.60 -3.38
CA ALA A 133 -5.74 -4.89 -2.11
C ALA A 133 -7.05 -5.10 -1.34
N GLN A 134 -8.21 -4.98 -2.00
CA GLN A 134 -9.51 -5.27 -1.39
C GLN A 134 -9.61 -6.74 -0.95
N LYS A 135 -9.25 -7.71 -1.80
CA LYS A 135 -9.31 -9.13 -1.47
C LYS A 135 -8.43 -9.50 -0.28
N LEU A 136 -7.24 -8.94 -0.19
CA LEU A 136 -6.37 -9.13 0.96
C LEU A 136 -6.95 -8.50 2.23
N ALA A 137 -7.64 -7.35 2.12
CA ALA A 137 -8.34 -6.76 3.26
C ALA A 137 -9.52 -7.62 3.72
N GLU A 138 -10.22 -8.30 2.81
CA GLU A 138 -11.26 -9.29 3.15
C GLU A 138 -10.68 -10.49 3.94
N GLU A 139 -9.39 -10.82 3.74
CA GLU A 139 -8.65 -11.85 4.49
C GLU A 139 -8.01 -11.33 5.80
N GLY A 140 -8.23 -10.06 6.16
CA GLY A 140 -7.83 -9.51 7.46
C GLY A 140 -6.53 -8.71 7.47
N TYR A 141 -6.01 -8.32 6.31
CA TYR A 141 -4.84 -7.44 6.19
C TYR A 141 -5.27 -5.97 6.12
N ILE A 142 -4.42 -5.06 6.59
CA ILE A 142 -4.47 -3.67 6.16
C ILE A 142 -3.64 -3.57 4.89
N THR A 143 -4.19 -2.99 3.83
CA THR A 143 -3.49 -2.94 2.55
C THR A 143 -3.42 -1.53 2.00
N ILE A 144 -2.39 -1.25 1.20
CA ILE A 144 -2.24 0.00 0.46
C ILE A 144 -1.90 -0.32 -0.99
N THR A 145 -2.52 0.42 -1.90
CA THR A 145 -2.10 0.51 -3.30
C THR A 145 -2.09 1.97 -3.73
N ALA A 146 -1.07 2.36 -4.48
CA ALA A 146 -0.89 3.73 -4.95
C ALA A 146 -0.76 3.76 -6.47
N ASP A 147 -1.17 4.87 -7.08
CA ASP A 147 -0.66 5.22 -8.40
C ASP A 147 0.82 5.54 -8.27
N ALA A 148 1.66 4.93 -9.09
CA ALA A 148 3.07 5.25 -9.10
C ALA A 148 3.31 6.72 -9.47
N SER A 149 4.44 7.28 -9.09
CA SER A 149 4.90 8.59 -9.55
C SER A 149 4.72 8.71 -11.06
N PHE A 150 4.20 9.83 -11.53
CA PHE A 150 3.92 10.14 -12.94
C PHE A 150 2.70 9.42 -13.54
N GLN A 151 1.94 8.64 -12.75
CA GLN A 151 0.83 7.82 -13.26
C GLN A 151 -0.49 8.14 -12.56
N GLY A 152 -1.61 7.84 -13.21
CA GLY A 152 -2.95 7.98 -12.64
C GLY A 152 -3.23 9.36 -12.06
N ALA A 153 -3.59 9.41 -10.79
CA ALA A 153 -3.83 10.65 -10.04
C ALA A 153 -2.60 11.12 -9.24
N SER A 154 -1.46 10.43 -9.35
CA SER A 154 -0.19 10.86 -8.77
C SER A 154 0.47 11.95 -9.61
N GLY A 155 1.27 12.78 -8.96
CA GLY A 155 2.01 13.87 -9.57
C GLY A 155 3.26 13.41 -10.33
N GLY A 156 3.94 14.38 -10.91
CA GLY A 156 5.18 14.22 -11.65
C GLY A 156 5.05 14.62 -13.12
N THR A 157 6.16 15.09 -13.70
CA THR A 157 6.23 15.53 -15.10
C THR A 157 7.52 14.98 -15.73
N PRO A 158 7.47 14.39 -16.94
CA PRO A 158 6.30 14.20 -17.78
C PRO A 158 5.34 13.12 -17.21
N HIS A 159 4.04 13.27 -17.46
CA HIS A 159 3.06 12.26 -17.05
C HIS A 159 3.18 10.99 -17.89
N MET A 160 2.77 9.84 -17.35
CA MET A 160 2.88 8.50 -17.94
C MET A 160 4.33 8.01 -18.12
N LEU A 161 5.28 8.59 -17.39
CA LEU A 161 6.65 8.08 -17.32
C LEU A 161 6.68 6.80 -16.46
N ASP A 162 7.23 5.72 -17.02
CA ASP A 162 7.53 4.50 -16.26
C ASP A 162 9.04 4.37 -16.07
N ASN A 163 9.52 4.83 -14.92
CA ASN A 163 10.95 4.82 -14.58
C ASN A 163 11.21 3.83 -13.44
N PRO A 164 12.06 2.80 -13.63
CA PRO A 164 12.32 1.77 -12.64
C PRO A 164 12.78 2.29 -11.27
N ALA A 165 13.57 3.35 -11.24
CA ALA A 165 14.03 3.95 -9.98
C ALA A 165 12.86 4.53 -9.19
N PHE A 166 12.03 5.36 -9.83
CA PHE A 166 10.85 5.91 -9.18
C PHE A 166 9.85 4.83 -8.78
N ARG A 167 9.62 3.82 -9.64
CA ARG A 167 8.73 2.70 -9.32
C ARG A 167 9.19 1.93 -8.07
N THR A 168 10.49 1.76 -7.89
CA THR A 168 11.07 1.15 -6.69
C THR A 168 10.84 2.03 -5.45
N GLU A 169 11.09 3.34 -5.58
CA GLU A 169 10.86 4.32 -4.50
C GLU A 169 9.37 4.43 -4.15
N ASP A 170 8.45 4.34 -5.11
CA ASP A 170 7.01 4.34 -4.86
C ASP A 170 6.59 3.18 -3.93
N ILE A 171 7.24 2.02 -4.06
CA ILE A 171 6.98 0.87 -3.20
C ILE A 171 7.53 1.12 -1.80
N HIS A 172 8.74 1.69 -1.67
CA HIS A 172 9.27 2.12 -0.37
C HIS A 172 8.35 3.15 0.30
N GLY A 173 7.85 4.13 -0.48
CA GLY A 173 6.89 5.11 0.01
C GLY A 173 5.59 4.50 0.53
N MET A 174 5.05 3.48 -0.15
CA MET A 174 3.90 2.73 0.38
C MET A 174 4.24 2.00 1.69
N VAL A 175 5.44 1.43 1.81
CA VAL A 175 5.91 0.80 3.05
C VAL A 175 6.05 1.82 4.18
N ASP A 176 6.57 3.02 3.90
CA ASP A 176 6.69 4.11 4.88
C ASP A 176 5.31 4.49 5.44
N VAL A 177 4.33 4.69 4.56
CA VAL A 177 2.98 5.05 4.95
C VAL A 177 2.32 3.94 5.77
N ILE A 178 2.37 2.70 5.27
CA ILE A 178 1.61 1.61 5.90
C ILE A 178 2.23 1.17 7.23
N ALA A 179 3.55 1.25 7.38
CA ALA A 179 4.25 0.86 8.61
C ALA A 179 3.79 1.68 9.83
N SER A 180 3.40 2.93 9.60
CA SER A 180 2.93 3.84 10.65
C SER A 180 1.41 4.02 10.69
N TYR A 181 0.67 3.36 9.79
CA TYR A 181 -0.77 3.46 9.76
C TYR A 181 -1.39 2.83 11.02
N PRO A 182 -2.41 3.48 11.65
CA PRO A 182 -3.01 2.99 12.87
C PRO A 182 -3.46 1.54 12.77
N GLY A 183 -3.12 0.72 13.77
CA GLY A 183 -3.48 -0.70 13.82
C GLY A 183 -2.57 -1.61 13.00
N VAL A 184 -1.59 -1.12 12.27
CA VAL A 184 -0.61 -1.98 11.58
C VAL A 184 0.40 -2.57 12.56
N ASP A 185 0.72 -3.84 12.38
CA ASP A 185 1.88 -4.51 12.95
C ASP A 185 3.04 -4.37 11.96
N ASP A 186 3.94 -3.44 12.22
CA ASP A 186 5.09 -3.12 11.37
C ASP A 186 6.12 -4.25 11.29
N SER A 187 6.05 -5.21 12.20
CA SER A 187 6.85 -6.44 12.12
C SER A 187 6.31 -7.46 11.10
N ARG A 188 5.11 -7.24 10.54
CA ARG A 188 4.40 -8.15 9.63
C ARG A 188 3.92 -7.45 8.37
N ILE A 189 4.84 -6.82 7.64
CA ILE A 189 4.56 -6.17 6.36
C ILE A 189 4.97 -7.10 5.22
N GLY A 190 4.07 -7.30 4.27
CA GLY A 190 4.33 -7.99 3.00
C GLY A 190 4.22 -7.05 1.81
N ALA A 191 4.67 -7.52 0.64
CA ALA A 191 4.54 -6.82 -0.62
C ALA A 191 4.03 -7.75 -1.73
N LEU A 192 3.10 -7.27 -2.53
CA LEU A 192 2.57 -7.95 -3.71
C LEU A 192 2.80 -7.06 -4.93
N GLY A 193 3.50 -7.58 -5.93
CA GLY A 193 3.69 -6.89 -7.21
C GLY A 193 3.02 -7.63 -8.36
N ILE A 194 2.39 -6.90 -9.28
CA ILE A 194 1.64 -7.46 -10.40
C ILE A 194 2.30 -7.03 -11.69
N CYS A 195 2.61 -7.99 -12.58
CA CYS A 195 3.26 -7.76 -13.88
C CYS A 195 4.57 -6.97 -13.69
N GLY A 196 4.79 -5.86 -14.38
CA GLY A 196 5.97 -5.01 -14.18
C GLY A 196 6.12 -4.51 -12.73
N GLY A 197 5.01 -4.30 -12.01
CA GLY A 197 5.03 -4.03 -10.58
C GLY A 197 5.69 -5.14 -9.75
N GLY A 198 5.67 -6.39 -10.24
CA GLY A 198 6.35 -7.53 -9.63
C GLY A 198 7.87 -7.36 -9.61
N GLY A 199 8.45 -7.00 -10.74
CA GLY A 199 9.89 -6.74 -10.84
C GLY A 199 10.36 -5.61 -9.93
N TYR A 200 9.62 -4.50 -9.90
CA TYR A 200 9.92 -3.35 -9.03
C TYR A 200 9.75 -3.72 -7.56
N THR A 201 8.73 -4.52 -7.22
CA THR A 201 8.52 -5.00 -5.84
C THR A 201 9.67 -5.89 -5.40
N LEU A 202 10.13 -6.83 -6.21
CA LEU A 202 11.31 -7.64 -5.89
C LEU A 202 12.55 -6.77 -5.69
N LYS A 203 12.74 -5.75 -6.53
CA LYS A 203 13.87 -4.82 -6.38
C LYS A 203 13.80 -4.05 -5.06
N ALA A 204 12.63 -3.50 -4.71
CA ALA A 204 12.42 -2.76 -3.47
C ALA A 204 12.69 -3.64 -2.23
N THR A 205 12.20 -4.88 -2.23
CA THR A 205 12.34 -5.78 -1.07
C THR A 205 13.77 -6.27 -0.82
N GLN A 206 14.66 -6.13 -1.80
CA GLN A 206 16.10 -6.42 -1.58
C GLN A 206 16.75 -5.47 -0.58
N THR A 207 16.25 -4.26 -0.44
CA THR A 207 16.82 -3.21 0.40
C THR A 207 15.95 -2.83 1.58
N ASP A 208 14.65 -3.10 1.56
CA ASP A 208 13.73 -2.79 2.65
C ASP A 208 13.50 -3.98 3.58
N LYS A 209 14.19 -3.97 4.71
CA LYS A 209 14.10 -5.04 5.73
C LYS A 209 12.76 -5.09 6.48
N ARG A 210 11.91 -4.07 6.33
CA ARG A 210 10.57 -4.05 6.93
C ARG A 210 9.64 -5.03 6.23
N VAL A 211 9.86 -5.29 4.93
CA VAL A 211 9.10 -6.27 4.16
C VAL A 211 9.56 -7.69 4.52
N LYS A 212 8.65 -8.49 5.08
CA LYS A 212 8.91 -9.85 5.56
C LYS A 212 8.51 -10.94 4.58
N ALA A 213 7.67 -10.60 3.62
CA ALA A 213 7.19 -11.53 2.59
C ALA A 213 6.97 -10.77 1.28
N VAL A 214 7.27 -11.40 0.16
CA VAL A 214 7.03 -10.86 -1.17
C VAL A 214 6.34 -11.91 -2.04
N ALA A 215 5.37 -11.47 -2.81
CA ALA A 215 4.74 -12.26 -3.85
C ALA A 215 4.69 -11.46 -5.16
N THR A 216 4.75 -12.16 -6.27
CA THR A 216 4.61 -11.56 -7.60
C THR A 216 3.63 -12.36 -8.43
N LEU A 217 2.86 -11.66 -9.26
CA LEU A 217 1.88 -12.24 -10.16
C LEU A 217 2.23 -11.85 -11.59
N SER A 218 2.37 -12.83 -12.47
CA SER A 218 2.61 -12.62 -13.93
C SER A 218 3.78 -11.67 -14.21
N MET A 219 4.86 -11.80 -13.47
CA MET A 219 6.07 -11.00 -13.63
C MET A 219 6.84 -11.44 -14.87
#